data_3e07950812e2bec5288806e1a05e21c6
#
_entry.id   3e07950812e2bec5288806e1a05e21c6
#
_cell.length_a   1.000
_cell.length_b   1.000
_cell.length_c   1.000
_cell.angle_alpha   90.00
_cell.angle_beta   90.00
_cell.angle_gamma   90.00
#
_symmetry.space_group_name_H-M   'P 1'
#
loop_
_entity.id
_entity.type
_entity.pdbx_description
1 polymer ?
#
loop_
_entity_poly.entity_id
_entity_poly.type
_entity_poly.pdbx_seq_one_letter_code
_entity_poly.pdbx_strand_id
1 'polypeptide(L)'
;VYRILLFISTLTVAALACQTMTNTPAPANPVTGSETQEISAPQVTALLAGTSTPTALPEGVIFVDTTEQEVYPFVENGKCSLGEAIVAANTGEAKDTCAAGVPGKSVISLIPGEYHLAQRDQSPPQFEWAVSIVKIGSAFPPIVYPVTIQGNGASLIRDEGAEPFRFFEVMVNASLSLENMTMQNGDVQDDWGGAVYVSNGSLALNRVRFLNNRADSGGAVYITFGGLTVQDSEFLENYAAFQGGGIHADSAKTTIRNTQFVSNTTDARGGALSAETVTLVIEDSIFMKNLTTGNRGGALHLEHVNVNVLRSQFYQNQSEWIGGAIYINNPVTNGTSDDEGDPLEQLDDTPMYIQMATLIPGYQATLEAHPSGVFKDFQEDTQIHENCFANNIIVDPIELNYSSAIIGGAINAENNYWGNPSGPSGSGPGTGDGLGRRINFAPFLTEPLAHCDPELSRQIEENHNQ
;
A
#
# COMPACT_ATOMS: atom_id res chain seq x y z
N VAL A 1 0.07 4.64 44.95
CA VAL A 1 1.34 5.31 45.28
C VAL A 1 2.45 4.60 44.48
N TYR A 2 2.71 4.99 43.21
CA TYR A 2 3.91 4.60 42.47
C TYR A 2 4.58 5.84 41.91
N ARG A 3 5.85 6.03 42.21
CA ARG A 3 6.69 7.13 41.76
C ARG A 3 7.17 6.83 40.34
N ILE A 4 6.88 7.74 39.42
CA ILE A 4 7.46 7.75 38.07
C ILE A 4 8.78 8.52 38.12
N LEU A 5 9.87 7.86 37.74
CA LEU A 5 11.19 8.46 37.53
C LEU A 5 11.27 8.97 36.09
N LEU A 6 11.37 10.30 35.94
CA LEU A 6 11.71 10.95 34.68
C LEU A 6 13.22 10.83 34.44
N PHE A 7 13.62 10.22 33.33
CA PHE A 7 14.96 10.36 32.76
C PHE A 7 14.95 11.42 31.64
N ILE A 8 15.61 12.52 31.92
CA ILE A 8 15.92 13.55 30.91
C ILE A 8 17.28 13.22 30.33
N SER A 9 17.34 12.81 29.04
CA SER A 9 18.60 12.66 28.32
C SER A 9 18.87 13.92 27.48
N THR A 10 19.96 14.57 27.79
CA THR A 10 20.50 15.72 27.05
C THR A 10 21.12 15.25 25.73
N LEU A 11 20.63 15.80 24.60
CA LEU A 11 21.16 15.58 23.27
C LEU A 11 22.31 16.56 23.01
N THR A 12 23.53 16.06 22.86
CA THR A 12 24.69 16.83 22.35
C THR A 12 24.72 16.76 20.82
N VAL A 13 24.59 17.91 20.18
CA VAL A 13 24.73 18.08 18.73
C VAL A 13 26.22 18.17 18.39
N ALA A 14 26.73 17.20 17.61
CA ALA A 14 28.05 17.28 16.98
C ALA A 14 27.88 17.75 15.52
N ALA A 15 28.45 18.93 15.22
CA ALA A 15 28.53 19.45 13.87
C ALA A 15 29.65 18.73 13.10
N LEU A 16 29.30 18.08 11.96
CA LEU A 16 30.27 17.51 11.04
C LEU A 16 30.44 18.45 9.84
N ALA A 17 31.66 18.87 9.62
CA ALA A 17 32.05 19.74 8.52
C ALA A 17 32.09 19.01 7.19
N CYS A 18 31.51 19.61 6.15
CA CYS A 18 31.47 19.15 4.78
C CYS A 18 32.82 19.44 4.10
N GLN A 19 33.57 18.43 3.68
CA GLN A 19 34.72 18.59 2.76
C GLN A 19 34.29 18.17 1.36
N THR A 20 34.30 19.13 0.45
CA THR A 20 34.09 18.90 -1.00
C THR A 20 35.34 18.30 -1.63
N MET A 21 35.22 17.09 -2.19
CA MET A 21 36.26 16.53 -3.08
C MET A 21 35.84 16.74 -4.54
N THR A 22 36.66 17.52 -5.25
CA THR A 22 36.60 17.69 -6.69
C THR A 22 37.32 16.54 -7.38
N ASN A 23 36.62 15.72 -8.17
CA ASN A 23 37.22 14.71 -9.03
C ASN A 23 37.42 15.27 -10.43
N THR A 24 38.71 15.35 -10.84
CA THR A 24 39.14 15.63 -12.20
C THR A 24 39.30 14.31 -12.97
N PRO A 25 38.81 14.15 -14.21
CA PRO A 25 39.00 12.92 -14.97
C PRO A 25 40.40 12.86 -15.62
N ALA A 26 41.04 11.71 -15.56
CA ALA A 26 42.32 11.40 -16.26
C ALA A 26 42.07 10.96 -17.73
N PRO A 27 43.02 11.20 -18.64
CA PRO A 27 42.85 10.95 -20.07
C PRO A 27 43.03 9.47 -20.45
N ALA A 28 42.26 9.07 -21.48
CA ALA A 28 42.30 7.73 -22.06
C ALA A 28 43.56 7.51 -22.92
N ASN A 29 44.18 6.33 -22.78
CA ASN A 29 45.21 5.83 -23.68
C ASN A 29 44.63 4.83 -24.71
N PRO A 30 45.14 4.82 -25.95
CA PRO A 30 44.63 3.98 -27.02
C PRO A 30 45.13 2.55 -26.94
N VAL A 31 44.22 1.61 -27.22
CA VAL A 31 44.55 0.17 -27.34
C VAL A 31 44.92 -0.12 -28.80
N THR A 32 46.15 -0.59 -29.02
CA THR A 32 46.56 -1.24 -30.29
C THR A 32 47.03 -2.66 -29.99
N GLY A 33 46.64 -3.61 -30.82
CA GLY A 33 47.37 -4.88 -30.98
C GLY A 33 46.55 -6.15 -30.67
N SER A 34 46.04 -6.73 -31.74
CA SER A 34 45.55 -8.10 -31.86
C SER A 34 46.73 -9.07 -31.85
N GLU A 35 46.71 -10.03 -30.94
CA GLU A 35 47.48 -11.29 -31.13
C GLU A 35 46.64 -12.47 -30.60
N THR A 36 46.27 -13.34 -31.54
CA THR A 36 45.67 -14.65 -31.30
C THR A 36 46.76 -15.62 -30.86
N GLN A 37 46.70 -16.13 -29.63
CA GLN A 37 47.44 -17.32 -29.21
C GLN A 37 46.51 -18.49 -28.96
N GLU A 38 46.68 -19.55 -29.72
CA GLU A 38 46.15 -20.89 -29.46
C GLU A 38 46.70 -21.41 -28.13
N ILE A 39 45.84 -21.77 -27.21
CA ILE A 39 46.20 -22.51 -26.00
C ILE A 39 45.66 -23.92 -26.09
N SER A 40 46.59 -24.86 -26.30
CA SER A 40 46.39 -26.31 -26.20
C SER A 40 45.98 -26.70 -24.78
N ALA A 41 44.95 -27.56 -24.67
CA ALA A 41 44.63 -28.21 -23.39
C ALA A 41 45.80 -29.13 -22.95
N PRO A 42 46.25 -29.06 -21.69
CA PRO A 42 45.95 -30.19 -20.82
C PRO A 42 45.77 -29.85 -19.33
N GLN A 43 45.15 -30.79 -18.63
CA GLN A 43 45.15 -30.98 -17.17
C GLN A 43 44.22 -30.08 -16.33
N VAL A 44 42.95 -30.45 -16.30
CA VAL A 44 42.07 -30.22 -15.15
C VAL A 44 42.08 -31.52 -14.33
N THR A 45 43.04 -31.64 -13.43
CA THR A 45 42.95 -32.62 -12.34
C THR A 45 43.58 -31.98 -11.10
N ALA A 46 42.82 -32.00 -10.01
CA ALA A 46 43.21 -31.57 -8.65
C ALA A 46 43.12 -30.08 -8.35
N LEU A 47 41.91 -29.60 -8.09
CA LEU A 47 41.62 -28.61 -7.01
C LEU A 47 40.16 -28.73 -6.50
N LEU A 48 39.81 -29.89 -5.97
CA LEU A 48 38.59 -30.10 -5.19
C LEU A 48 38.99 -30.58 -3.79
N ALA A 49 39.53 -29.68 -2.99
CA ALA A 49 39.59 -29.82 -1.54
C ALA A 49 39.78 -28.44 -0.90
N GLY A 50 38.92 -27.50 -1.27
CA GLY A 50 38.67 -26.35 -0.45
C GLY A 50 37.46 -26.69 0.41
N THR A 51 37.65 -27.08 1.66
CA THR A 51 36.64 -27.05 2.68
C THR A 51 36.22 -25.57 2.83
N SER A 52 35.21 -25.15 2.05
CA SER A 52 34.53 -23.90 2.32
C SER A 52 33.89 -24.07 3.70
N THR A 53 34.51 -23.47 4.70
CA THR A 53 33.83 -23.24 5.98
C THR A 53 32.48 -22.60 5.63
N PRO A 54 31.32 -23.17 5.99
CA PRO A 54 30.06 -22.54 5.73
C PRO A 54 30.13 -21.15 6.33
N THR A 55 29.97 -20.11 5.48
CA THR A 55 29.87 -18.74 5.95
C THR A 55 28.68 -18.71 6.88
N ALA A 56 28.89 -18.38 8.15
CA ALA A 56 27.83 -18.28 9.11
C ALA A 56 26.78 -17.30 8.55
N LEU A 57 25.51 -17.71 8.58
CA LEU A 57 24.42 -16.87 8.13
C LEU A 57 24.42 -15.57 8.94
N PRO A 58 24.06 -14.43 8.34
CA PRO A 58 23.89 -13.19 9.08
C PRO A 58 22.88 -13.41 10.21
N GLU A 59 23.15 -12.86 11.37
CA GLU A 59 22.28 -12.95 12.54
C GLU A 59 20.88 -12.39 12.21
N GLY A 60 19.83 -13.13 12.56
CA GLY A 60 18.44 -12.75 12.33
C GLY A 60 17.91 -13.03 10.93
N VAL A 61 18.68 -13.67 10.05
CA VAL A 61 18.20 -14.15 8.75
C VAL A 61 17.68 -15.58 8.88
N ILE A 62 16.42 -15.78 8.49
CA ILE A 62 15.72 -17.06 8.51
C ILE A 62 15.40 -17.46 7.07
N PHE A 63 15.91 -18.61 6.62
CA PHE A 63 15.65 -19.13 5.29
C PHE A 63 14.49 -20.12 5.33
N VAL A 64 13.45 -19.82 4.58
CA VAL A 64 12.36 -20.75 4.29
C VAL A 64 12.81 -21.67 3.18
N ASP A 65 12.75 -22.97 3.38
CA ASP A 65 13.24 -23.99 2.45
C ASP A 65 12.14 -24.89 1.86
N THR A 66 10.88 -24.59 2.17
CA THR A 66 9.72 -25.28 1.62
C THR A 66 8.61 -24.29 1.22
N THR A 67 7.87 -24.61 0.15
CA THR A 67 6.65 -23.88 -0.23
C THR A 67 5.40 -24.48 0.40
N GLU A 68 5.51 -25.60 1.13
CA GLU A 68 4.37 -26.25 1.78
C GLU A 68 3.84 -25.40 2.92
N GLN A 69 2.52 -25.27 3.00
CA GLN A 69 1.88 -24.63 4.14
C GLN A 69 1.93 -25.53 5.36
N GLU A 70 2.46 -25.01 6.44
CA GLU A 70 2.32 -25.59 7.76
C GLU A 70 1.59 -24.61 8.69
N VAL A 71 0.62 -25.15 9.43
CA VAL A 71 -0.15 -24.43 10.43
C VAL A 71 0.02 -25.08 11.79
N TYR A 72 -0.23 -24.32 12.84
CA TYR A 72 -0.17 -24.86 14.22
C TYR A 72 -1.17 -26.05 14.42
N PRO A 73 -0.76 -27.12 15.14
CA PRO A 73 0.56 -27.33 15.75
C PRO A 73 1.62 -27.73 14.71
N PHE A 74 2.70 -26.98 14.64
CA PHE A 74 3.81 -27.24 13.71
C PHE A 74 4.45 -28.60 14.00
N VAL A 75 4.78 -29.32 12.93
CA VAL A 75 5.37 -30.66 13.01
C VAL A 75 6.87 -30.55 12.75
N GLU A 76 7.69 -31.15 13.61
CA GLU A 76 9.14 -31.24 13.35
C GLU A 76 9.38 -32.22 12.21
N ASN A 77 9.49 -31.72 10.99
CA ASN A 77 9.63 -32.48 9.74
C ASN A 77 10.99 -32.27 9.06
N GLY A 78 11.86 -31.45 9.67
CA GLY A 78 13.18 -31.12 9.15
C GLY A 78 13.15 -30.07 8.03
N LYS A 79 12.08 -29.27 7.94
CA LYS A 79 11.93 -28.13 7.01
C LYS A 79 11.67 -26.84 7.79
N CYS A 80 11.88 -25.72 7.13
CA CYS A 80 11.54 -24.40 7.64
C CYS A 80 10.43 -23.80 6.76
N SER A 81 9.20 -23.88 7.23
CA SER A 81 8.04 -23.26 6.57
C SER A 81 7.94 -21.76 6.89
N LEU A 82 7.16 -21.00 6.10
CA LEU A 82 6.93 -19.58 6.37
C LEU A 82 6.24 -19.34 7.73
N GLY A 83 5.30 -20.22 8.11
CA GLY A 83 4.64 -20.14 9.42
C GLY A 83 5.62 -20.27 10.59
N GLU A 84 6.50 -21.25 10.53
CA GLU A 84 7.56 -21.46 11.54
C GLU A 84 8.59 -20.34 11.56
N ALA A 85 8.98 -19.83 10.38
CA ALA A 85 9.90 -18.69 10.26
C ALA A 85 9.34 -17.43 10.94
N ILE A 86 8.02 -17.18 10.81
CA ILE A 86 7.36 -16.06 11.48
C ILE A 86 7.36 -16.29 13.00
N VAL A 87 7.10 -17.50 13.48
CA VAL A 87 7.21 -17.81 14.93
C VAL A 87 8.64 -17.58 15.42
N ALA A 88 9.65 -18.07 14.70
CA ALA A 88 11.04 -17.87 15.06
C ALA A 88 11.43 -16.37 15.07
N ALA A 89 10.93 -15.58 14.10
CA ALA A 89 11.13 -14.13 14.06
C ALA A 89 10.49 -13.39 15.24
N ASN A 90 9.30 -13.81 15.62
CA ASN A 90 8.55 -13.22 16.73
C ASN A 90 9.14 -13.57 18.10
N THR A 91 9.56 -14.82 18.30
CA THR A 91 10.01 -15.32 19.62
C THR A 91 11.50 -15.16 19.84
N GLY A 92 12.30 -15.10 18.77
CA GLY A 92 13.75 -15.16 18.85
C GLY A 92 14.28 -16.58 19.11
N GLU A 93 13.43 -17.60 19.02
CA GLU A 93 13.78 -19.00 19.23
C GLU A 93 13.75 -19.76 17.89
N ALA A 94 14.66 -20.71 17.72
CA ALA A 94 14.63 -21.60 16.55
C ALA A 94 13.35 -22.45 16.56
N LYS A 95 12.82 -22.71 15.35
CA LYS A 95 11.65 -23.53 15.19
C LYS A 95 11.88 -24.57 14.10
N ASP A 96 11.85 -25.85 14.44
CA ASP A 96 12.33 -26.96 13.60
C ASP A 96 13.73 -26.63 13.01
N THR A 97 13.85 -26.54 11.68
CA THR A 97 15.10 -26.14 11.03
C THR A 97 15.22 -24.63 10.79
N CYS A 98 14.15 -23.85 11.05
CA CYS A 98 14.22 -22.41 11.00
C CYS A 98 15.21 -21.87 12.05
N ALA A 99 16.18 -21.07 11.60
CA ALA A 99 17.11 -20.40 12.50
C ALA A 99 16.36 -19.47 13.47
N ALA A 100 16.95 -19.27 14.66
CA ALA A 100 16.44 -18.30 15.61
C ALA A 100 16.42 -16.89 15.00
N GLY A 101 15.29 -16.20 15.15
CA GLY A 101 15.16 -14.82 14.75
C GLY A 101 15.79 -13.85 15.77
N VAL A 102 15.76 -12.57 15.42
CA VAL A 102 16.05 -11.46 16.34
C VAL A 102 14.82 -10.57 16.35
N PRO A 103 13.98 -10.60 17.39
CA PRO A 103 12.76 -9.81 17.44
C PRO A 103 13.01 -8.34 17.11
N GLY A 104 12.28 -7.83 16.10
CA GLY A 104 12.45 -6.47 15.60
C GLY A 104 13.56 -6.25 14.56
N LYS A 105 14.32 -7.28 14.19
CA LYS A 105 15.39 -7.22 13.18
C LYS A 105 15.44 -8.43 12.25
N SER A 106 14.47 -9.33 12.35
CA SER A 106 14.47 -10.56 11.55
C SER A 106 14.20 -10.26 10.08
N VAL A 107 14.90 -11.01 9.23
CA VAL A 107 14.66 -11.06 7.78
C VAL A 107 14.34 -12.50 7.41
N ILE A 108 13.14 -12.73 6.88
CA ILE A 108 12.71 -14.02 6.36
C ILE A 108 12.92 -14.03 4.86
N SER A 109 13.70 -14.97 4.36
CA SER A 109 13.98 -15.12 2.93
C SER A 109 13.28 -16.35 2.39
N LEU A 110 12.34 -16.14 1.45
CA LEU A 110 11.59 -17.21 0.81
C LEU A 110 12.37 -17.83 -0.34
N ILE A 111 12.16 -19.12 -0.62
CA ILE A 111 12.52 -19.69 -1.91
C ILE A 111 11.50 -19.23 -2.96
N PRO A 112 11.92 -18.99 -4.22
CA PRO A 112 10.99 -18.72 -5.31
C PRO A 112 10.03 -19.90 -5.53
N GLY A 113 8.77 -19.59 -5.87
CA GLY A 113 7.78 -20.62 -6.18
C GLY A 113 6.39 -20.25 -5.71
N GLU A 114 5.46 -21.15 -5.92
CA GLU A 114 4.07 -21.00 -5.50
C GLU A 114 3.86 -21.65 -4.13
N TYR A 115 3.32 -20.87 -3.22
CA TYR A 115 2.91 -21.28 -1.87
C TYR A 115 1.39 -21.40 -1.87
N HIS A 116 0.91 -22.63 -2.05
CA HIS A 116 -0.52 -22.94 -2.03
C HIS A 116 -1.03 -23.05 -0.60
N LEU A 117 -2.00 -22.21 -0.25
CA LEU A 117 -2.48 -22.04 1.12
C LEU A 117 -3.96 -22.40 1.19
N ALA A 118 -4.29 -23.37 2.04
CA ALA A 118 -5.63 -23.91 2.19
C ALA A 118 -6.25 -23.68 3.58
N GLN A 119 -5.45 -23.29 4.57
CA GLN A 119 -5.86 -23.24 5.98
C GLN A 119 -5.44 -21.94 6.65
N ARG A 120 -6.21 -21.53 7.66
CA ARG A 120 -5.82 -20.47 8.58
C ARG A 120 -4.84 -20.99 9.61
N ASP A 121 -3.95 -20.11 10.06
CA ASP A 121 -3.19 -20.35 11.27
C ASP A 121 -4.11 -20.49 12.50
N GLN A 122 -3.81 -21.45 13.36
CA GLN A 122 -4.53 -21.74 14.58
C GLN A 122 -3.61 -21.63 15.81
N SER A 123 -2.47 -20.97 15.66
CA SER A 123 -1.54 -20.74 16.75
C SER A 123 -2.23 -19.99 17.89
N PRO A 124 -2.03 -20.41 19.14
CA PRO A 124 -2.43 -19.59 20.28
C PRO A 124 -1.67 -18.26 20.21
N PRO A 125 -2.24 -17.15 20.73
CA PRO A 125 -1.53 -15.89 20.81
C PRO A 125 -0.16 -16.11 21.44
N GLN A 126 0.92 -15.73 20.74
CA GLN A 126 2.29 -15.90 21.23
C GLN A 126 2.58 -14.99 22.44
N PHE A 127 1.78 -13.96 22.59
CA PHE A 127 1.83 -13.01 23.70
C PHE A 127 0.41 -12.68 24.16
N GLU A 128 0.16 -12.58 25.45
CA GLU A 128 -1.16 -12.26 26.00
C GLU A 128 -1.76 -10.95 25.50
N TRP A 129 -0.91 -10.01 25.04
CA TRP A 129 -1.33 -8.72 24.51
C TRP A 129 -1.58 -8.73 22.99
N ALA A 130 -1.12 -9.77 22.29
CA ALA A 130 -1.29 -9.90 20.84
C ALA A 130 -2.62 -10.59 20.51
N VAL A 131 -3.72 -9.96 20.89
CA VAL A 131 -5.06 -10.47 20.61
C VAL A 131 -5.56 -9.84 19.32
N SER A 132 -5.86 -10.68 18.33
CA SER A 132 -6.48 -10.27 17.08
C SER A 132 -7.89 -9.72 17.34
N ILE A 133 -8.21 -8.61 16.66
CA ILE A 133 -9.55 -8.00 16.70
C ILE A 133 -10.37 -8.34 15.47
N VAL A 134 -9.77 -8.97 14.46
CA VAL A 134 -10.45 -9.36 13.23
C VAL A 134 -11.25 -10.65 13.43
N LYS A 135 -12.35 -10.78 12.68
CA LYS A 135 -13.23 -11.96 12.74
C LYS A 135 -12.61 -13.17 12.04
N ILE A 136 -11.90 -12.89 10.96
CA ILE A 136 -11.29 -13.90 10.10
C ILE A 136 -9.78 -13.81 10.24
N GLY A 137 -9.15 -14.89 10.67
CA GLY A 137 -7.71 -14.96 10.88
C GLY A 137 -6.89 -14.94 9.60
N SER A 138 -5.58 -15.08 9.74
CA SER A 138 -4.59 -15.11 8.65
C SER A 138 -4.06 -16.52 8.40
N ALA A 139 -3.46 -16.73 7.21
CA ALA A 139 -2.79 -17.98 6.84
C ALA A 139 -1.55 -18.26 7.70
N PHE A 140 -0.98 -17.20 8.29
CA PHE A 140 0.24 -17.26 9.08
C PHE A 140 0.04 -16.61 10.44
N PRO A 141 0.90 -16.94 11.44
CA PRO A 141 0.90 -16.30 12.74
C PRO A 141 0.99 -14.76 12.65
N PRO A 142 0.34 -14.00 13.56
CA PRO A 142 0.39 -12.55 13.55
C PRO A 142 1.83 -12.02 13.64
N ILE A 143 2.10 -10.93 12.94
CA ILE A 143 3.37 -10.19 13.04
C ILE A 143 3.30 -9.30 14.27
N VAL A 144 4.12 -9.58 15.26
CA VAL A 144 4.11 -8.88 16.57
C VAL A 144 5.37 -8.04 16.83
N TYR A 145 6.40 -8.20 16.01
CA TYR A 145 7.61 -7.38 15.97
C TYR A 145 7.95 -6.97 14.54
N PRO A 146 8.76 -5.95 14.33
CA PRO A 146 9.27 -5.61 13.02
C PRO A 146 9.97 -6.79 12.33
N VAL A 147 9.51 -7.11 11.11
CA VAL A 147 10.07 -8.18 10.28
C VAL A 147 10.06 -7.77 8.81
N THR A 148 11.08 -8.19 8.07
CA THR A 148 11.12 -8.09 6.61
C THR A 148 10.96 -9.48 6.00
N ILE A 149 10.07 -9.62 5.02
CA ILE A 149 9.93 -10.85 4.23
C ILE A 149 10.39 -10.56 2.80
N GLN A 150 11.49 -11.18 2.41
CA GLN A 150 12.01 -11.14 1.05
C GLN A 150 11.40 -12.29 0.26
N GLY A 151 10.46 -11.95 -0.62
CA GLY A 151 9.71 -12.93 -1.40
C GLY A 151 10.55 -13.60 -2.50
N ASN A 152 11.55 -12.91 -3.06
CA ASN A 152 12.42 -13.44 -4.13
C ASN A 152 11.63 -13.93 -5.36
N GLY A 153 10.46 -13.35 -5.62
CA GLY A 153 9.53 -13.76 -6.68
C GLY A 153 8.54 -14.85 -6.28
N ALA A 154 8.41 -15.18 -5.01
CA ALA A 154 7.41 -16.12 -4.51
C ALA A 154 5.98 -15.58 -4.68
N SER A 155 5.04 -16.50 -4.88
CA SER A 155 3.61 -16.23 -4.92
C SER A 155 2.89 -16.95 -3.78
N LEU A 156 2.24 -16.19 -2.90
CA LEU A 156 1.34 -16.72 -1.90
C LEU A 156 -0.07 -16.78 -2.49
N ILE A 157 -0.65 -17.95 -2.62
CA ILE A 157 -1.91 -18.19 -3.31
C ILE A 157 -2.88 -18.87 -2.34
N ARG A 158 -4.00 -18.22 -2.03
CA ARG A 158 -5.09 -18.92 -1.36
C ARG A 158 -5.78 -19.83 -2.38
N ASP A 159 -5.85 -21.11 -2.07
CA ASP A 159 -6.42 -22.12 -2.94
C ASP A 159 -7.93 -21.90 -3.15
N GLU A 160 -8.39 -22.29 -4.33
CA GLU A 160 -9.83 -22.29 -4.61
C GLU A 160 -10.55 -23.26 -3.67
N GLY A 161 -11.64 -22.78 -3.06
CA GLY A 161 -12.41 -23.55 -2.08
C GLY A 161 -11.81 -23.62 -0.68
N ALA A 162 -10.63 -23.02 -0.43
CA ALA A 162 -10.10 -22.85 0.93
C ALA A 162 -11.05 -22.01 1.80
N GLU A 163 -10.99 -22.22 3.11
CA GLU A 163 -11.71 -21.34 4.04
C GLU A 163 -11.25 -19.88 3.89
N PRO A 164 -12.08 -18.89 4.24
CA PRO A 164 -11.71 -17.49 4.16
C PRO A 164 -10.53 -17.16 5.07
N PHE A 165 -9.49 -16.46 4.54
CA PHE A 165 -8.38 -15.89 5.30
C PHE A 165 -7.63 -14.81 4.51
N ARG A 166 -6.92 -13.94 5.25
CA ARG A 166 -5.86 -13.07 4.75
C ARG A 166 -4.50 -13.73 4.90
N PHE A 167 -3.48 -13.19 4.25
CA PHE A 167 -2.13 -13.74 4.42
C PHE A 167 -1.50 -13.28 5.73
N PHE A 168 -1.53 -11.97 6.00
CA PHE A 168 -0.85 -11.39 7.17
C PHE A 168 -1.76 -10.49 8.00
N GLU A 169 -1.56 -10.56 9.30
CA GLU A 169 -2.06 -9.61 10.29
C GLU A 169 -0.87 -8.97 10.99
N VAL A 170 -0.81 -7.62 10.99
CA VAL A 170 0.24 -6.84 11.65
C VAL A 170 -0.33 -6.18 12.89
N MET A 171 0.24 -6.51 14.03
CA MET A 171 -0.24 -6.08 15.34
C MET A 171 0.25 -4.68 15.70
N VAL A 172 -0.33 -4.14 16.76
CA VAL A 172 0.00 -2.82 17.33
C VAL A 172 1.50 -2.69 17.57
N ASN A 173 2.10 -1.58 17.11
CA ASN A 173 3.52 -1.27 17.19
C ASN A 173 4.46 -2.24 16.44
N ALA A 174 3.91 -3.19 15.69
CA ALA A 174 4.71 -4.03 14.80
C ALA A 174 4.91 -3.36 13.42
N SER A 175 5.82 -3.90 12.63
CA SER A 175 5.95 -3.51 11.23
C SER A 175 6.26 -4.71 10.34
N LEU A 176 5.67 -4.71 9.15
CA LEU A 176 5.91 -5.69 8.12
C LEU A 176 6.46 -5.00 6.87
N SER A 177 7.63 -5.44 6.41
CA SER A 177 8.16 -5.09 5.10
C SER A 177 8.05 -6.30 4.18
N LEU A 178 7.38 -6.13 3.05
CA LEU A 178 7.24 -7.16 2.02
C LEU A 178 7.97 -6.72 0.75
N GLU A 179 8.81 -7.61 0.22
CA GLU A 179 9.65 -7.32 -0.93
C GLU A 179 9.52 -8.40 -2.01
N ASN A 180 9.28 -8.00 -3.25
CA ASN A 180 9.34 -8.83 -4.45
C ASN A 180 8.56 -10.16 -4.32
N MET A 181 7.23 -10.04 -4.20
CA MET A 181 6.32 -11.18 -4.07
C MET A 181 4.92 -10.89 -4.60
N THR A 182 4.14 -11.94 -4.82
CA THR A 182 2.73 -11.85 -5.18
C THR A 182 1.85 -12.40 -4.06
N MET A 183 0.71 -11.75 -3.79
CA MET A 183 -0.36 -12.27 -2.93
C MET A 183 -1.66 -12.31 -3.70
N GLN A 184 -2.24 -13.52 -3.82
CA GLN A 184 -3.36 -13.76 -4.71
C GLN A 184 -4.52 -14.50 -4.03
N ASN A 185 -5.75 -14.07 -4.36
CA ASN A 185 -7.00 -14.70 -3.94
C ASN A 185 -7.27 -14.69 -2.43
N GLY A 186 -6.61 -13.84 -1.64
CA GLY A 186 -6.97 -13.65 -0.24
C GLY A 186 -8.44 -13.21 -0.14
N ASP A 187 -9.20 -13.83 0.75
CA ASP A 187 -10.64 -13.56 0.88
C ASP A 187 -11.05 -13.61 2.34
N VAL A 188 -11.53 -12.50 2.86
CA VAL A 188 -12.02 -12.38 4.24
C VAL A 188 -13.50 -11.98 4.31
N GLN A 189 -14.21 -12.01 3.18
CA GLN A 189 -15.66 -11.74 3.11
C GLN A 189 -16.06 -10.42 3.81
N ASP A 190 -16.71 -10.53 4.97
CA ASP A 190 -17.26 -9.41 5.75
C ASP A 190 -16.22 -8.89 6.78
N ASP A 191 -14.93 -8.93 6.47
CA ASP A 191 -13.83 -8.47 7.33
C ASP A 191 -12.84 -7.63 6.52
N TRP A 192 -11.76 -7.15 7.11
CA TRP A 192 -10.87 -6.13 6.57
C TRP A 192 -9.56 -6.70 6.04
N GLY A 193 -9.08 -6.14 4.91
CA GLY A 193 -7.77 -6.47 4.34
C GLY A 193 -7.69 -7.91 3.82
N GLY A 194 -8.10 -8.12 2.57
CA GLY A 194 -8.16 -9.46 1.96
C GLY A 194 -6.80 -10.15 1.89
N ALA A 195 -5.72 -9.39 1.74
CA ALA A 195 -4.36 -9.90 1.80
C ALA A 195 -3.64 -9.53 3.09
N VAL A 196 -3.71 -8.26 3.52
CA VAL A 196 -2.99 -7.75 4.70
C VAL A 196 -3.90 -6.84 5.52
N TYR A 197 -3.96 -7.09 6.82
CA TYR A 197 -4.57 -6.22 7.81
C TYR A 197 -3.50 -5.64 8.74
N VAL A 198 -3.56 -4.34 9.01
CA VAL A 198 -2.61 -3.64 9.89
C VAL A 198 -3.37 -2.83 10.94
N SER A 199 -3.14 -3.13 12.21
CA SER A 199 -3.71 -2.39 13.34
C SER A 199 -2.64 -1.60 14.08
N ASN A 200 -2.66 -0.27 13.96
CA ASN A 200 -1.72 0.64 14.63
C ASN A 200 -0.24 0.20 14.52
N GLY A 201 0.13 -0.23 13.31
CA GLY A 201 1.46 -0.70 12.95
C GLY A 201 1.95 -0.01 11.69
N SER A 202 2.96 -0.59 11.04
CA SER A 202 3.47 -0.08 9.78
C SER A 202 3.58 -1.17 8.72
N LEU A 203 3.28 -0.82 7.48
CA LEU A 203 3.43 -1.69 6.32
C LEU A 203 4.28 -1.00 5.26
N ALA A 204 5.33 -1.68 4.82
CA ALA A 204 6.14 -1.27 3.68
C ALA A 204 6.05 -2.33 2.58
N LEU A 205 5.70 -1.90 1.38
CA LEU A 205 5.53 -2.73 0.19
C LEU A 205 6.51 -2.25 -0.88
N ASN A 206 7.35 -3.15 -1.37
CA ASN A 206 8.30 -2.87 -2.43
C ASN A 206 8.31 -4.00 -3.46
N ARG A 207 7.87 -3.70 -4.69
CA ARG A 207 7.67 -4.69 -5.75
C ARG A 207 6.77 -5.84 -5.32
N VAL A 208 5.61 -5.48 -4.74
CA VAL A 208 4.60 -6.45 -4.32
C VAL A 208 3.40 -6.36 -5.25
N ARG A 209 2.90 -7.51 -5.67
CA ARG A 209 1.70 -7.62 -6.50
C ARG A 209 0.55 -8.21 -5.70
N PHE A 210 -0.57 -7.50 -5.65
CA PHE A 210 -1.82 -7.95 -5.06
C PHE A 210 -2.82 -8.24 -6.16
N LEU A 211 -3.23 -9.50 -6.32
CA LEU A 211 -4.10 -9.92 -7.39
C LEU A 211 -5.37 -10.58 -6.84
N ASN A 212 -6.54 -10.06 -7.25
CA ASN A 212 -7.83 -10.69 -6.97
C ASN A 212 -8.09 -10.99 -5.47
N ASN A 213 -7.68 -10.06 -4.57
CA ASN A 213 -7.98 -10.18 -3.14
C ASN A 213 -9.32 -9.52 -2.83
N ARG A 214 -10.02 -10.05 -1.81
CA ARG A 214 -11.38 -9.65 -1.48
C ARG A 214 -11.58 -9.42 0.00
N ALA A 215 -12.31 -8.32 0.35
CA ALA A 215 -12.66 -7.97 1.72
C ALA A 215 -13.98 -7.15 1.77
N ASP A 216 -14.42 -6.82 2.97
CA ASP A 216 -15.40 -5.74 3.17
C ASP A 216 -14.77 -4.39 2.86
N SER A 217 -13.62 -4.10 3.44
CA SER A 217 -12.86 -2.87 3.20
C SER A 217 -11.38 -3.18 3.03
N GLY A 218 -10.71 -2.47 2.09
CA GLY A 218 -9.35 -2.77 1.68
C GLY A 218 -9.24 -4.15 1.04
N GLY A 219 -9.72 -4.29 -0.21
CA GLY A 219 -9.77 -5.59 -0.89
C GLY A 219 -8.45 -6.34 -0.82
N ALA A 220 -7.31 -5.64 -0.99
CA ALA A 220 -5.99 -6.18 -0.72
C ALA A 220 -5.45 -5.76 0.66
N VAL A 221 -5.41 -4.47 0.96
CA VAL A 221 -4.77 -3.93 2.17
C VAL A 221 -5.73 -3.05 2.94
N TYR A 222 -5.88 -3.34 4.23
CA TYR A 222 -6.51 -2.45 5.19
C TYR A 222 -5.51 -2.03 6.25
N ILE A 223 -5.39 -0.73 6.48
CA ILE A 223 -4.56 -0.19 7.55
C ILE A 223 -5.34 0.83 8.36
N THR A 224 -5.32 0.67 9.69
CA THR A 224 -5.84 1.66 10.62
C THR A 224 -4.74 2.09 11.58
N PHE A 225 -4.53 3.42 11.65
CA PHE A 225 -3.42 4.07 12.33
C PHE A 225 -2.02 3.61 11.86
N GLY A 226 -1.00 4.41 12.13
CA GLY A 226 0.38 4.06 11.80
C GLY A 226 0.85 4.56 10.44
N GLY A 227 1.50 3.69 9.64
CA GLY A 227 2.11 4.12 8.38
C GLY A 227 2.07 3.09 7.26
N LEU A 228 1.75 3.54 6.04
CA LEU A 228 1.81 2.75 4.83
C LEU A 228 2.77 3.38 3.83
N THR A 229 3.72 2.60 3.35
CA THR A 229 4.59 2.97 2.23
C THR A 229 4.46 1.92 1.14
N VAL A 230 4.11 2.35 -0.07
CA VAL A 230 3.96 1.49 -1.26
C VAL A 230 4.87 2.02 -2.34
N GLN A 231 5.74 1.17 -2.86
CA GLN A 231 6.66 1.51 -3.94
C GLN A 231 6.76 0.39 -4.98
N ASP A 232 6.83 0.76 -6.26
CA ASP A 232 7.07 -0.16 -7.38
C ASP A 232 6.12 -1.36 -7.39
N SER A 233 4.86 -1.18 -6.97
CA SER A 233 3.92 -2.25 -6.66
C SER A 233 2.68 -2.22 -7.55
N GLU A 234 1.89 -3.30 -7.51
CA GLU A 234 0.70 -3.46 -8.34
C GLU A 234 -0.50 -3.95 -7.52
N PHE A 235 -1.65 -3.31 -7.71
CA PHE A 235 -2.94 -3.71 -7.15
C PHE A 235 -3.89 -3.97 -8.31
N LEU A 236 -4.20 -5.25 -8.56
CA LEU A 236 -4.90 -5.71 -9.75
C LEU A 236 -6.16 -6.47 -9.35
N GLU A 237 -7.31 -6.07 -9.89
CA GLU A 237 -8.59 -6.80 -9.73
C GLU A 237 -8.99 -7.09 -8.28
N ASN A 238 -8.55 -6.26 -7.32
CA ASN A 238 -8.97 -6.44 -5.94
C ASN A 238 -10.37 -5.84 -5.73
N TYR A 239 -11.12 -6.43 -4.82
CA TYR A 239 -12.52 -6.06 -4.56
C TYR A 239 -12.77 -5.78 -3.09
N ALA A 240 -13.50 -4.70 -2.82
CA ALA A 240 -14.07 -4.41 -1.51
C ALA A 240 -15.59 -4.17 -1.58
N ALA A 241 -16.34 -4.71 -0.63
CA ALA A 241 -17.78 -4.48 -0.60
C ALA A 241 -18.13 -3.05 -0.15
N PHE A 242 -17.23 -2.36 0.61
CA PHE A 242 -17.52 -1.04 1.15
C PHE A 242 -16.49 0.03 0.78
N GLN A 243 -15.20 -0.14 1.11
CA GLN A 243 -14.19 0.91 0.91
C GLN A 243 -12.87 0.39 0.38
N GLY A 244 -12.31 1.09 -0.64
CA GLY A 244 -10.98 0.83 -1.15
C GLY A 244 -10.82 -0.56 -1.76
N GLY A 245 -11.19 -0.73 -3.04
CA GLY A 245 -11.05 -2.02 -3.73
C GLY A 245 -9.64 -2.58 -3.66
N GLY A 246 -8.61 -1.73 -3.79
CA GLY A 246 -7.21 -2.08 -3.53
C GLY A 246 -6.81 -1.84 -2.07
N ILE A 247 -6.86 -0.59 -1.62
CA ILE A 247 -6.39 -0.16 -0.31
C ILE A 247 -7.46 0.65 0.42
N HIS A 248 -7.66 0.37 1.70
CA HIS A 248 -8.31 1.30 2.63
C HIS A 248 -7.32 1.74 3.71
N ALA A 249 -7.15 3.06 3.86
CA ALA A 249 -6.27 3.66 4.86
C ALA A 249 -7.06 4.61 5.77
N ASP A 250 -7.21 4.23 7.03
CA ASP A 250 -7.85 5.04 8.06
C ASP A 250 -6.82 5.54 9.07
N SER A 251 -6.76 6.86 9.26
CA SER A 251 -5.87 7.51 10.24
C SER A 251 -4.39 7.12 10.12
N ALA A 252 -3.94 6.73 8.90
CA ALA A 252 -2.60 6.23 8.64
C ALA A 252 -1.83 7.13 7.66
N LYS A 253 -0.60 7.55 8.00
CA LYS A 253 0.26 8.27 7.06
C LYS A 253 0.59 7.38 5.87
N THR A 254 0.13 7.76 4.68
CA THR A 254 0.23 6.92 3.47
C THR A 254 1.09 7.59 2.40
N THR A 255 2.04 6.84 1.86
CA THR A 255 2.88 7.27 0.73
C THR A 255 2.88 6.18 -0.34
N ILE A 256 2.52 6.56 -1.56
CA ILE A 256 2.43 5.65 -2.73
C ILE A 256 3.27 6.23 -3.85
N ARG A 257 4.21 5.44 -4.39
CA ARG A 257 5.11 5.85 -5.48
C ARG A 257 5.24 4.74 -6.53
N ASN A 258 5.29 5.16 -7.80
CA ASN A 258 5.51 4.27 -8.94
C ASN A 258 4.68 2.97 -8.87
N THR A 259 3.39 3.13 -8.55
CA THR A 259 2.50 2.01 -8.26
C THR A 259 1.30 2.02 -9.22
N GLN A 260 0.85 0.85 -9.61
CA GLN A 260 -0.29 0.68 -10.51
C GLN A 260 -1.50 0.13 -9.76
N PHE A 261 -2.65 0.77 -9.99
CA PHE A 261 -3.95 0.32 -9.52
C PHE A 261 -4.83 0.09 -10.73
N VAL A 262 -5.09 -1.19 -11.07
CA VAL A 262 -5.80 -1.54 -12.30
C VAL A 262 -7.00 -2.41 -11.98
N SER A 263 -8.16 -2.00 -12.48
CA SER A 263 -9.41 -2.78 -12.39
C SER A 263 -9.82 -3.15 -10.95
N ASN A 264 -9.38 -2.40 -9.94
CA ASN A 264 -9.88 -2.62 -8.59
C ASN A 264 -11.31 -2.08 -8.49
N THR A 265 -12.15 -2.77 -7.72
CA THR A 265 -13.58 -2.49 -7.67
C THR A 265 -14.07 -2.40 -6.23
N THR A 266 -15.00 -1.47 -5.97
CA THR A 266 -15.76 -1.43 -4.73
C THR A 266 -17.24 -1.19 -5.01
N ASP A 267 -18.10 -1.68 -4.12
CA ASP A 267 -19.54 -1.40 -4.23
C ASP A 267 -19.91 -0.03 -3.66
N ALA A 268 -19.00 0.66 -2.95
CA ALA A 268 -19.33 1.95 -2.36
C ALA A 268 -18.31 3.06 -2.64
N ARG A 269 -17.07 3.01 -2.12
CA ARG A 269 -16.18 4.19 -2.09
C ARG A 269 -14.74 3.85 -2.47
N GLY A 270 -14.19 4.56 -3.47
CA GLY A 270 -12.79 4.45 -3.87
C GLY A 270 -12.42 3.12 -4.51
N GLY A 271 -12.67 2.95 -5.82
CA GLY A 271 -12.40 1.71 -6.54
C GLY A 271 -10.96 1.20 -6.34
N ALA A 272 -9.97 2.09 -6.38
CA ALA A 272 -8.59 1.75 -6.07
C ALA A 272 -8.24 1.96 -4.59
N LEU A 273 -8.51 3.17 -4.08
CA LEU A 273 -8.09 3.57 -2.73
C LEU A 273 -9.18 4.42 -2.07
N SER A 274 -9.49 4.10 -0.83
CA SER A 274 -10.21 4.97 0.10
C SER A 274 -9.27 5.39 1.23
N ALA A 275 -9.25 6.69 1.56
CA ALA A 275 -8.42 7.22 2.61
C ALA A 275 -9.21 8.20 3.49
N GLU A 276 -9.14 7.99 4.80
CA GLU A 276 -9.85 8.79 5.79
C GLU A 276 -8.88 9.31 6.86
N THR A 277 -8.99 10.61 7.21
CA THR A 277 -8.24 11.25 8.30
C THR A 277 -6.71 11.03 8.19
N VAL A 278 -6.15 11.17 6.99
CA VAL A 278 -4.75 10.84 6.70
C VAL A 278 -3.97 11.97 6.06
N THR A 279 -2.63 11.86 6.10
CA THR A 279 -1.74 12.54 5.15
C THR A 279 -1.40 11.55 4.04
N LEU A 280 -1.76 11.89 2.80
CA LEU A 280 -1.61 11.04 1.63
C LEU A 280 -0.68 11.71 0.60
N VAL A 281 0.36 10.99 0.20
CA VAL A 281 1.23 11.39 -0.91
C VAL A 281 1.18 10.30 -1.98
N ILE A 282 0.83 10.69 -3.21
CA ILE A 282 0.80 9.82 -4.39
C ILE A 282 1.69 10.46 -5.46
N GLU A 283 2.71 9.74 -5.92
CA GLU A 283 3.63 10.22 -6.95
C GLU A 283 3.86 9.14 -8.01
N ASP A 284 4.00 9.59 -9.27
CA ASP A 284 4.42 8.75 -10.40
C ASP A 284 3.60 7.44 -10.53
N SER A 285 2.29 7.49 -10.23
CA SER A 285 1.44 6.30 -10.11
C SER A 285 0.31 6.29 -11.14
N ILE A 286 -0.24 5.11 -11.40
CA ILE A 286 -1.25 4.89 -12.44
C ILE A 286 -2.52 4.31 -11.80
N PHE A 287 -3.65 4.95 -12.07
CA PHE A 287 -4.98 4.51 -11.68
C PHE A 287 -5.81 4.29 -12.93
N MET A 288 -6.06 3.02 -13.29
CA MET A 288 -6.70 2.68 -14.55
C MET A 288 -7.87 1.72 -14.35
N LYS A 289 -9.01 2.04 -14.95
CA LYS A 289 -10.23 1.20 -14.95
C LYS A 289 -10.72 0.80 -13.55
N ASN A 290 -10.38 1.57 -12.53
CA ASN A 290 -10.94 1.32 -11.21
C ASN A 290 -12.40 1.76 -11.17
N LEU A 291 -13.22 1.00 -10.45
CA LEU A 291 -14.67 1.13 -10.48
C LEU A 291 -15.26 1.22 -9.08
N THR A 292 -16.15 2.17 -8.87
CA THR A 292 -17.14 2.07 -7.79
C THR A 292 -18.55 1.96 -8.38
N THR A 293 -19.29 0.93 -7.95
CA THR A 293 -20.64 0.64 -8.47
C THR A 293 -21.73 1.32 -7.67
N GLY A 294 -21.41 1.93 -6.53
CA GLY A 294 -22.44 2.43 -5.64
C GLY A 294 -22.34 3.90 -5.25
N ASN A 295 -21.19 4.55 -5.27
CA ASN A 295 -21.13 5.88 -4.70
C ASN A 295 -20.06 6.79 -5.33
N ARG A 296 -18.84 6.94 -4.72
CA ARG A 296 -17.95 8.08 -4.96
C ARG A 296 -16.51 7.65 -5.20
N GLY A 297 -15.83 8.36 -6.13
CA GLY A 297 -14.42 8.20 -6.40
C GLY A 297 -14.08 6.88 -7.10
N GLY A 298 -14.19 6.85 -8.44
CA GLY A 298 -13.89 5.64 -9.21
C GLY A 298 -12.48 5.11 -8.97
N ALA A 299 -11.49 5.99 -8.83
CA ALA A 299 -10.15 5.63 -8.36
C ALA A 299 -9.96 5.95 -6.88
N LEU A 300 -10.09 7.23 -6.48
CA LEU A 300 -9.80 7.70 -5.14
C LEU A 300 -11.04 8.27 -4.45
N HIS A 301 -11.28 7.81 -3.22
CA HIS A 301 -12.21 8.43 -2.29
C HIS A 301 -11.44 8.94 -1.07
N LEU A 302 -11.53 10.25 -0.79
CA LEU A 302 -10.69 10.93 0.18
C LEU A 302 -11.56 11.76 1.13
N GLU A 303 -11.51 11.46 2.43
CA GLU A 303 -12.25 12.20 3.47
C GLU A 303 -11.31 12.72 4.55
N HIS A 304 -11.40 14.01 4.88
CA HIS A 304 -10.57 14.66 5.90
C HIS A 304 -9.06 14.41 5.69
N VAL A 305 -8.59 14.56 4.45
CA VAL A 305 -7.20 14.25 4.07
C VAL A 305 -6.41 15.50 3.72
N ASN A 306 -5.12 15.48 4.07
CA ASN A 306 -4.12 16.34 3.46
C ASN A 306 -3.45 15.54 2.34
N VAL A 307 -3.71 15.92 1.08
CA VAL A 307 -3.30 15.12 -0.07
C VAL A 307 -2.39 15.88 -1.01
N ASN A 308 -1.36 15.18 -1.48
CA ASN A 308 -0.51 15.61 -2.58
C ASN A 308 -0.49 14.51 -3.64
N VAL A 309 -1.04 14.79 -4.82
CA VAL A 309 -1.02 13.89 -5.98
C VAL A 309 -0.21 14.53 -7.08
N LEU A 310 0.88 13.90 -7.46
CA LEU A 310 1.86 14.47 -8.38
C LEU A 310 2.28 13.46 -9.47
N ARG A 311 2.37 13.93 -10.71
CA ARG A 311 2.82 13.15 -11.89
C ARG A 311 2.15 11.79 -12.04
N SER A 312 0.87 11.73 -11.71
CA SER A 312 0.10 10.49 -11.75
C SER A 312 -0.93 10.51 -12.88
N GLN A 313 -1.40 9.33 -13.27
CA GLN A 313 -2.31 9.16 -14.37
C GLN A 313 -3.63 8.53 -13.90
N PHE A 314 -4.73 9.10 -14.35
CA PHE A 314 -6.09 8.62 -14.04
C PHE A 314 -6.82 8.35 -15.34
N TYR A 315 -6.94 7.07 -15.70
CA TYR A 315 -7.46 6.62 -16.98
C TYR A 315 -8.69 5.74 -16.80
N GLN A 316 -9.79 6.09 -17.47
CA GLN A 316 -10.99 5.23 -17.57
C GLN A 316 -11.51 4.76 -16.21
N ASN A 317 -11.26 5.51 -15.13
CA ASN A 317 -11.86 5.19 -13.85
C ASN A 317 -13.33 5.59 -13.87
N GLN A 318 -14.15 4.85 -13.16
CA GLN A 318 -15.59 4.97 -13.24
C GLN A 318 -16.25 5.01 -11.87
N SER A 319 -17.15 5.96 -11.68
CA SER A 319 -18.03 6.03 -10.52
C SER A 319 -19.48 6.01 -10.99
N GLU A 320 -20.37 5.42 -10.21
CA GLU A 320 -21.79 5.47 -10.52
C GLU A 320 -22.33 6.88 -10.31
N TRP A 321 -21.95 7.58 -9.25
CA TRP A 321 -22.56 8.85 -8.89
C TRP A 321 -21.68 10.08 -9.05
N ILE A 322 -20.51 10.14 -8.40
CA ILE A 322 -19.65 11.32 -8.44
C ILE A 322 -18.16 11.01 -8.35
N GLY A 323 -17.33 11.86 -9.02
CA GLY A 323 -15.88 11.74 -9.02
C GLY A 323 -15.40 10.50 -9.77
N GLY A 324 -15.53 10.46 -11.10
CA GLY A 324 -15.09 9.32 -11.89
C GLY A 324 -13.65 8.93 -11.62
N ALA A 325 -12.74 9.88 -11.42
CA ALA A 325 -11.40 9.62 -10.93
C ALA A 325 -11.28 9.85 -9.41
N ILE A 326 -11.47 11.08 -8.95
CA ILE A 326 -11.17 11.48 -7.57
C ILE A 326 -12.41 12.17 -6.95
N TYR A 327 -12.78 11.72 -5.77
CA TYR A 327 -13.69 12.41 -4.87
C TYR A 327 -12.96 12.83 -3.61
N ILE A 328 -13.10 14.11 -3.19
CA ILE A 328 -12.52 14.65 -1.97
C ILE A 328 -13.60 15.31 -1.14
N ASN A 329 -13.75 14.89 0.10
CA ASN A 329 -14.61 15.52 1.09
C ASN A 329 -13.77 16.08 2.26
N ASN A 330 -13.41 17.35 2.15
CA ASN A 330 -12.71 18.09 3.21
C ASN A 330 -13.62 19.25 3.64
N PRO A 331 -14.50 19.10 4.63
CA PRO A 331 -15.41 20.15 5.04
C PRO A 331 -14.66 21.39 5.54
N VAL A 332 -15.03 22.56 4.99
CA VAL A 332 -14.48 23.85 5.42
C VAL A 332 -15.02 24.19 6.81
N THR A 333 -14.16 24.23 7.82
CA THR A 333 -14.54 24.55 9.20
C THR A 333 -14.87 26.03 9.45
N ASN A 334 -14.93 26.86 8.43
CA ASN A 334 -15.28 28.29 8.54
C ASN A 334 -16.78 28.53 8.48
N GLY A 335 -17.53 28.04 9.44
CA GLY A 335 -18.77 28.62 9.99
C GLY A 335 -19.87 29.19 9.09
N THR A 336 -19.77 29.11 7.77
CA THR A 336 -20.83 29.39 6.84
C THR A 336 -21.27 28.06 6.23
N SER A 337 -22.32 27.53 6.81
CA SER A 337 -23.05 26.38 6.27
C SER A 337 -23.73 26.78 4.95
N ASP A 338 -22.95 26.87 3.88
CA ASP A 338 -23.46 26.90 2.52
C ASP A 338 -23.52 25.48 1.93
N ASP A 339 -23.31 24.47 2.76
CA ASP A 339 -23.75 23.12 2.48
C ASP A 339 -25.26 23.08 2.62
N GLU A 340 -25.95 23.34 1.53
CA GLU A 340 -27.25 22.73 1.30
C GLU A 340 -26.93 21.23 1.27
N GLY A 341 -27.15 20.58 2.46
CA GLY A 341 -26.68 19.24 2.76
C GLY A 341 -26.88 18.29 1.59
N ASP A 342 -25.83 17.59 1.23
CA ASP A 342 -25.94 16.44 0.31
C ASP A 342 -27.04 15.54 0.90
N PRO A 343 -28.17 15.32 0.19
CA PRO A 343 -29.26 14.48 0.70
C PRO A 343 -28.83 13.07 1.08
N LEU A 344 -27.58 12.70 0.76
CA LEU A 344 -27.00 11.38 0.97
C LEU A 344 -26.09 11.30 2.21
N GLU A 345 -25.75 12.43 2.86
CA GLU A 345 -25.01 12.43 4.14
C GLU A 345 -25.80 11.82 5.31
N GLN A 346 -27.07 11.50 5.13
CA GLN A 346 -27.92 10.89 6.17
C GLN A 346 -27.84 9.37 6.24
N LEU A 347 -27.05 8.72 5.40
CA LEU A 347 -26.83 7.27 5.47
C LEU A 347 -25.60 6.97 6.34
N ASP A 348 -25.84 6.88 7.64
CA ASP A 348 -25.04 6.18 8.68
C ASP A 348 -23.51 6.31 8.58
N ASP A 349 -23.02 7.56 8.49
CA ASP A 349 -21.59 7.89 8.60
C ASP A 349 -21.15 7.93 10.09
N THR A 350 -21.52 6.91 10.88
CA THR A 350 -20.90 6.75 12.20
C THR A 350 -19.44 6.35 11.94
N PRO A 351 -18.46 7.23 12.15
CA PRO A 351 -17.08 6.90 11.87
C PRO A 351 -16.70 5.60 12.57
N MET A 352 -16.02 4.71 11.89
CA MET A 352 -15.67 3.38 12.37
C MET A 352 -14.85 3.43 13.69
N TYR A 353 -14.10 4.52 13.94
CA TYR A 353 -13.41 4.74 15.21
C TYR A 353 -14.37 4.81 16.42
N ILE A 354 -15.62 5.27 16.24
CA ILE A 354 -16.64 5.26 17.33
C ILE A 354 -17.10 3.83 17.61
N GLN A 355 -17.16 2.97 16.59
CA GLN A 355 -17.47 1.54 16.80
C GLN A 355 -16.31 0.83 17.51
N MET A 356 -15.05 1.12 17.16
CA MET A 356 -13.87 0.54 17.82
C MET A 356 -13.70 1.00 19.27
N ALA A 357 -14.03 2.26 19.59
CA ALA A 357 -13.95 2.79 20.95
C ALA A 357 -14.83 2.02 21.96
N THR A 358 -15.88 1.36 21.49
CA THR A 358 -16.77 0.54 22.31
C THR A 358 -16.30 -0.90 22.46
N LEU A 359 -15.40 -1.37 21.60
CA LEU A 359 -14.99 -2.77 21.53
C LEU A 359 -13.62 -3.04 22.18
N ILE A 360 -12.76 -2.03 22.32
CA ILE A 360 -11.38 -2.21 22.79
C ILE A 360 -11.15 -1.39 24.06
N PRO A 361 -10.95 -2.05 25.25
CA PRO A 361 -10.56 -1.35 26.45
C PRO A 361 -9.20 -0.66 26.28
N GLY A 362 -9.16 0.67 26.41
CA GLY A 362 -7.95 1.48 26.20
C GLY A 362 -7.91 2.27 24.90
N TYR A 363 -8.79 1.99 23.95
CA TYR A 363 -8.88 2.73 22.69
C TYR A 363 -9.30 4.21 22.89
N GLN A 364 -10.13 4.48 23.89
CA GLN A 364 -10.51 5.84 24.26
C GLN A 364 -9.31 6.73 24.63
N ALA A 365 -8.26 6.16 25.22
CA ALA A 365 -7.05 6.93 25.56
C ALA A 365 -6.29 7.42 24.31
N THR A 366 -6.40 6.70 23.21
CA THR A 366 -5.80 7.09 21.91
C THR A 366 -6.61 8.18 21.22
N LEU A 367 -7.93 8.16 21.37
CA LEU A 367 -8.84 9.20 20.86
C LEU A 367 -8.67 10.54 21.60
N GLU A 368 -8.45 10.51 22.91
CA GLU A 368 -8.19 11.71 23.72
C GLU A 368 -6.83 12.36 23.39
N ALA A 369 -5.89 11.60 22.82
CA ALA A 369 -4.58 12.10 22.37
C ALA A 369 -4.62 12.80 21.01
N HIS A 370 -5.71 12.70 20.25
CA HIS A 370 -5.96 13.47 19.05
C HIS A 370 -7.02 14.56 19.34
N PRO A 371 -6.60 15.72 19.87
CA PRO A 371 -7.54 16.81 20.08
C PRO A 371 -8.13 17.25 18.74
N SER A 372 -9.43 17.49 18.73
CA SER A 372 -10.22 18.03 17.60
C SER A 372 -9.69 19.36 17.01
N GLY A 373 -8.54 19.84 17.47
CA GLY A 373 -7.83 20.99 16.94
C GLY A 373 -6.93 20.72 15.74
N VAL A 374 -6.63 19.47 15.42
CA VAL A 374 -5.76 19.10 14.27
C VAL A 374 -6.48 19.28 12.93
N PHE A 375 -7.81 19.28 12.92
CA PHE A 375 -8.60 19.40 11.69
C PHE A 375 -8.64 20.81 11.06
N LYS A 376 -8.07 21.82 11.69
CA LYS A 376 -8.15 23.21 11.19
C LYS A 376 -7.27 23.51 9.99
N ASP A 377 -6.24 22.70 9.73
CA ASP A 377 -5.18 23.02 8.77
C ASP A 377 -5.19 22.17 7.49
N PHE A 378 -6.17 21.26 7.32
CA PHE A 378 -6.16 20.32 6.19
C PHE A 378 -6.47 20.92 4.82
N GLN A 379 -6.95 22.16 4.73
CA GLN A 379 -7.47 22.70 3.47
C GLN A 379 -6.46 23.47 2.62
N GLU A 380 -5.45 24.08 3.21
CA GLU A 380 -4.52 24.93 2.46
C GLU A 380 -3.47 24.13 1.69
N ASP A 381 -3.28 22.83 2.00
CA ASP A 381 -2.19 22.01 1.47
C ASP A 381 -2.62 20.90 0.48
N THR A 382 -3.90 20.85 0.09
CA THR A 382 -4.34 19.86 -0.92
C THR A 382 -3.87 20.27 -2.30
N GLN A 383 -2.93 19.50 -2.87
CA GLN A 383 -2.26 19.76 -4.12
C GLN A 383 -2.44 18.59 -5.09
N ILE A 384 -2.92 18.86 -6.30
CA ILE A 384 -3.11 17.87 -7.38
C ILE A 384 -2.50 18.46 -8.65
N HIS A 385 -1.22 18.18 -8.91
CA HIS A 385 -0.44 18.84 -9.96
C HIS A 385 0.21 17.85 -10.93
N GLU A 386 0.44 18.32 -12.15
CA GLU A 386 1.20 17.58 -13.17
C GLU A 386 0.63 16.17 -13.42
N ASN A 387 -0.68 16.01 -13.27
CA ASN A 387 -1.36 14.75 -13.49
C ASN A 387 -2.07 14.73 -14.84
N CYS A 388 -2.41 13.53 -15.28
CA CYS A 388 -3.15 13.29 -16.51
C CYS A 388 -4.49 12.65 -16.17
N PHE A 389 -5.55 13.29 -16.62
CA PHE A 389 -6.92 12.77 -16.52
C PHE A 389 -7.44 12.51 -17.91
N ALA A 390 -7.93 11.30 -18.21
CA ALA A 390 -8.59 11.04 -19.48
C ALA A 390 -9.60 9.91 -19.39
N ASN A 391 -10.76 10.13 -20.01
CA ASN A 391 -11.85 9.17 -20.14
C ASN A 391 -12.40 8.64 -18.78
N ASN A 392 -12.25 9.41 -17.71
CA ASN A 392 -12.90 9.08 -16.44
C ASN A 392 -14.39 9.43 -16.54
N ILE A 393 -15.27 8.55 -16.09
CA ILE A 393 -16.71 8.69 -16.34
C ILE A 393 -17.54 8.53 -15.07
N ILE A 394 -18.71 9.17 -15.10
CA ILE A 394 -19.82 8.95 -14.18
C ILE A 394 -20.92 8.27 -14.96
N VAL A 395 -21.44 7.14 -14.46
CA VAL A 395 -22.38 6.28 -15.23
C VAL A 395 -23.82 6.77 -15.13
N ASP A 396 -24.23 7.21 -13.95
CA ASP A 396 -25.60 7.70 -13.73
C ASP A 396 -25.57 9.08 -13.05
N PRO A 397 -25.41 10.16 -13.84
CA PRO A 397 -25.42 11.49 -13.30
C PRO A 397 -26.86 11.82 -12.84
N ILE A 398 -27.15 11.75 -11.56
CA ILE A 398 -28.38 12.27 -10.97
C ILE A 398 -28.40 13.77 -11.19
N GLU A 399 -28.98 14.21 -12.28
CA GLU A 399 -29.45 15.56 -12.67
C GLU A 399 -28.55 16.79 -12.49
N LEU A 400 -27.36 16.73 -11.89
CA LEU A 400 -26.60 17.94 -11.57
C LEU A 400 -25.13 17.77 -11.96
N ASN A 401 -24.64 18.53 -12.94
CA ASN A 401 -23.28 18.98 -13.27
C ASN A 401 -22.09 18.40 -12.46
N TYR A 402 -22.11 17.12 -12.12
CA TYR A 402 -21.04 16.45 -11.41
C TYR A 402 -19.87 16.13 -12.35
N SER A 403 -18.69 16.19 -11.79
CA SER A 403 -17.43 16.09 -12.52
C SER A 403 -17.04 14.64 -12.80
N SER A 404 -16.52 14.39 -13.98
CA SER A 404 -15.94 13.09 -14.32
C SER A 404 -14.54 12.87 -13.74
N ALA A 405 -13.77 13.91 -13.45
CA ALA A 405 -12.42 13.78 -12.92
C ALA A 405 -12.35 14.05 -11.40
N ILE A 406 -12.50 15.30 -11.00
CA ILE A 406 -12.32 15.72 -9.61
C ILE A 406 -13.55 16.44 -9.11
N ILE A 407 -14.01 16.06 -7.92
CA ILE A 407 -15.02 16.79 -7.18
C ILE A 407 -14.59 16.94 -5.71
N GLY A 408 -14.82 18.09 -5.12
CA GLY A 408 -14.43 18.33 -3.73
C GLY A 408 -14.38 19.82 -3.36
N GLY A 409 -13.78 20.12 -2.21
CA GLY A 409 -13.67 21.46 -1.62
C GLY A 409 -12.63 22.37 -2.31
N ALA A 410 -12.02 23.28 -1.55
CA ALA A 410 -10.97 24.17 -2.04
C ALA A 410 -9.68 23.36 -2.36
N ILE A 411 -9.45 23.08 -3.63
CA ILE A 411 -8.36 22.23 -4.12
C ILE A 411 -7.52 23.04 -5.10
N ASN A 412 -6.21 22.98 -4.98
CA ASN A 412 -5.31 23.45 -6.03
C ASN A 412 -5.01 22.31 -7.01
N ALA A 413 -5.53 22.42 -8.22
CA ALA A 413 -5.41 21.46 -9.32
C ALA A 413 -4.82 22.09 -10.59
N GLU A 414 -3.92 23.05 -10.41
CA GLU A 414 -3.20 23.71 -11.51
C GLU A 414 -2.26 22.73 -12.24
N ASN A 415 -1.86 23.08 -13.46
CA ASN A 415 -0.88 22.33 -14.26
C ASN A 415 -1.20 20.86 -14.52
N ASN A 416 -2.48 20.48 -14.55
CA ASN A 416 -2.91 19.16 -14.97
C ASN A 416 -3.32 19.15 -16.44
N TYR A 417 -3.16 18.00 -17.10
CA TYR A 417 -3.76 17.71 -18.39
C TYR A 417 -5.09 16.99 -18.24
N TRP A 418 -6.14 17.47 -18.89
CA TRP A 418 -7.52 17.02 -18.69
C TRP A 418 -8.05 16.16 -19.86
N GLY A 419 -7.16 15.51 -20.61
CA GLY A 419 -7.52 14.67 -21.75
C GLY A 419 -7.85 15.46 -23.03
N ASN A 420 -7.90 16.78 -22.96
CA ASN A 420 -8.17 17.65 -24.09
C ASN A 420 -7.40 18.98 -24.00
N PRO A 421 -6.81 19.47 -25.12
CA PRO A 421 -6.11 20.76 -25.15
C PRO A 421 -6.96 21.97 -24.77
N SER A 422 -8.28 21.89 -24.86
CA SER A 422 -9.18 22.97 -24.44
C SER A 422 -9.33 23.11 -22.93
N GLY A 423 -8.77 22.16 -22.16
CA GLY A 423 -8.87 22.11 -20.72
C GLY A 423 -10.07 21.32 -20.21
N PRO A 424 -10.35 21.38 -18.88
CA PRO A 424 -11.43 20.63 -18.27
C PRO A 424 -12.82 21.13 -18.67
N SER A 425 -13.81 20.25 -18.62
CA SER A 425 -15.24 20.58 -18.71
C SER A 425 -15.85 20.86 -17.33
N GLY A 426 -17.17 20.96 -17.24
CA GLY A 426 -17.88 21.23 -16.01
C GLY A 426 -17.70 22.68 -15.55
N SER A 427 -16.99 22.94 -14.47
CA SER A 427 -16.61 24.29 -14.02
C SER A 427 -15.48 24.91 -14.82
N GLY A 428 -14.83 24.16 -15.71
CA GLY A 428 -13.77 24.63 -16.60
C GLY A 428 -14.26 25.05 -17.98
N PRO A 429 -13.38 25.62 -18.82
CA PRO A 429 -13.73 26.19 -20.12
C PRO A 429 -13.78 25.20 -21.28
N GLY A 430 -13.29 23.96 -21.08
CA GLY A 430 -12.98 23.01 -22.14
C GLY A 430 -13.95 21.83 -22.26
N THR A 431 -13.48 20.78 -22.93
CA THR A 431 -14.20 19.54 -23.19
C THR A 431 -13.49 18.30 -22.66
N GLY A 432 -12.39 18.47 -21.94
CA GLY A 432 -11.72 17.40 -21.24
C GLY A 432 -12.51 16.88 -20.04
N ASP A 433 -11.89 16.01 -19.25
CA ASP A 433 -12.50 15.49 -18.03
C ASP A 433 -12.98 16.61 -17.12
N GLY A 434 -14.13 16.40 -16.48
CA GLY A 434 -14.86 17.48 -15.84
C GLY A 434 -14.36 17.81 -14.43
N LEU A 435 -14.66 19.03 -14.00
CA LEU A 435 -14.35 19.56 -12.67
C LEU A 435 -15.61 19.97 -11.90
N GLY A 436 -15.59 19.70 -10.61
CA GLY A 436 -16.54 20.24 -9.67
C GLY A 436 -16.33 21.72 -9.34
N ARG A 437 -17.09 22.24 -8.41
CA ARG A 437 -16.99 23.63 -7.96
C ARG A 437 -15.81 23.83 -7.00
N ARG A 438 -15.29 25.08 -6.91
CA ARG A 438 -14.22 25.51 -5.97
C ARG A 438 -12.86 24.84 -6.19
N ILE A 439 -12.59 24.37 -7.41
CA ILE A 439 -11.29 23.82 -7.78
C ILE A 439 -10.52 24.89 -8.57
N ASN A 440 -9.33 25.26 -8.09
CA ASN A 440 -8.40 26.10 -8.82
C ASN A 440 -7.66 25.23 -9.83
N PHE A 441 -7.97 25.37 -11.14
CA PHE A 441 -7.43 24.52 -12.21
C PHE A 441 -6.55 25.28 -13.21
N ALA A 442 -6.43 26.58 -13.08
CA ALA A 442 -5.66 27.40 -14.00
C ALA A 442 -4.35 27.89 -13.40
N PRO A 443 -3.22 27.81 -14.12
CA PRO A 443 -3.13 27.33 -15.50
C PRO A 443 -3.31 25.82 -15.65
N PHE A 444 -3.81 25.34 -16.79
CA PHE A 444 -3.87 23.93 -17.16
C PHE A 444 -2.99 23.66 -18.40
N LEU A 445 -2.64 22.39 -18.60
CA LEU A 445 -1.79 21.97 -19.71
C LEU A 445 -2.62 21.76 -20.98
N THR A 446 -2.14 22.29 -22.09
CA THR A 446 -2.75 22.11 -23.42
C THR A 446 -2.21 20.90 -24.18
N GLU A 447 -1.13 20.33 -23.69
CA GLU A 447 -0.52 19.10 -24.21
C GLU A 447 -0.23 18.14 -23.03
N PRO A 448 -0.33 16.83 -23.26
CA PRO A 448 0.00 15.87 -22.21
C PRO A 448 1.49 15.94 -21.84
N LEU A 449 1.81 15.72 -20.57
CA LEU A 449 3.17 15.57 -20.11
C LEU A 449 3.78 14.27 -20.65
N ALA A 450 5.11 14.18 -20.70
CA ALA A 450 5.81 13.03 -21.28
C ALA A 450 5.45 11.68 -20.61
N HIS A 451 5.08 11.70 -19.33
CA HIS A 451 4.61 10.52 -18.61
C HIS A 451 3.12 10.21 -18.86
N CYS A 452 2.37 11.11 -19.50
CA CYS A 452 0.97 10.91 -19.87
C CYS A 452 0.85 10.15 -21.20
N ASP A 453 1.45 8.98 -21.30
CA ASP A 453 1.43 8.22 -22.54
C ASP A 453 0.14 7.38 -22.65
N PRO A 454 -0.76 7.69 -23.62
CA PRO A 454 -1.94 6.86 -23.89
C PRO A 454 -1.58 5.42 -24.31
N GLU A 455 -0.40 5.24 -24.88
CA GLU A 455 0.11 3.93 -25.31
C GLU A 455 0.48 3.07 -24.11
N LEU A 456 0.91 3.67 -23.01
CA LEU A 456 1.19 2.97 -21.74
C LEU A 456 -0.06 2.27 -21.20
N SER A 457 -1.22 2.92 -21.30
CA SER A 457 -2.50 2.31 -20.92
C SER A 457 -2.79 1.05 -21.74
N ARG A 458 -2.49 1.07 -23.04
CA ARG A 458 -2.66 -0.09 -23.92
C ARG A 458 -1.67 -1.21 -23.58
N GLN A 459 -0.43 -0.89 -23.30
CA GLN A 459 0.60 -1.86 -22.91
C GLN A 459 0.27 -2.52 -21.56
N ILE A 460 -0.25 -1.77 -20.61
CA ILE A 460 -0.71 -2.33 -19.33
C ILE A 460 -1.87 -3.31 -19.56
N GLU A 461 -2.82 -2.96 -20.44
CA GLU A 461 -3.92 -3.85 -20.82
C GLU A 461 -3.43 -5.14 -21.50
N GLU A 462 -2.47 -5.03 -22.41
CA GLU A 462 -1.91 -6.18 -23.13
C GLU A 462 -1.13 -7.11 -22.17
N ASN A 463 -0.36 -6.55 -21.24
CA ASN A 463 0.39 -7.31 -20.24
C ASN A 463 -0.52 -7.97 -19.19
N HIS A 464 -1.67 -7.36 -18.92
CA HIS A 464 -2.63 -7.89 -17.95
C HIS A 464 -3.44 -9.09 -18.51
N ASN A 465 -3.59 -9.18 -19.84
CA ASN A 465 -4.30 -10.24 -20.52
C ASN A 465 -3.40 -11.43 -20.93
N GLN A 466 -2.10 -11.43 -20.56
CA GLN A 466 -1.15 -12.52 -20.76
C GLN A 466 -0.87 -13.27 -19.44
#